data_db6d2430300be64c3f9bba62989b2879
#
_entry.id   db6d2430300be64c3f9bba62989b2879
#
_cell.length_a   1.000
_cell.length_b   1.000
_cell.length_c   1.000
_cell.angle_alpha   90.00
_cell.angle_beta   90.00
_cell.angle_gamma   90.00
#
_symmetry.space_group_name_H-M   'P 1'
#
loop_
_entity.id
_entity.type
_entity.pdbx_description
1 polymer ?
#
loop_
_entity_poly.entity_id
_entity_poly.type
_entity_poly.pdbx_seq_one_letter_code
_entity_poly.pdbx_strand_id
1 'polypeptide(L)'
;MLAVLITLLAFESFSVVGFAILAGIFYVVSMYVISRMLEDRLKATDEFWRHLVWTSFFIALVPLISVLWSVISQGLPTLLANPGLLTADMGGVVGSDDIATQSEGEPLQGGILHGLVGTLMITLLASVISIPVGLFASIYLTEYGNRNMFSRGIRFFVDVMTGIPSIVAGLFAFAGLTLFVELTIGTSPQALQSVKTGVTAAIALSVLMIPVVVRSTEEMLQVVSNELREASYALGVRKWRTIMKVVLPTAMSGIASGITLAIARVAGETAPILVTAGYVATTNWNPFSEWMTALPVFIYPQLINPKDPAAGDPSTARAWAGALVLIVIVMGLNLGARAIAKYFAPKTGK
;
A
#
# COMPACT_ATOMS: atom_id res chain seq x y z
N MET A 1 0.16 -20.86 31.65
CA MET A 1 0.30 -22.32 31.78
C MET A 1 -0.89 -23.05 31.13
N LEU A 2 -2.13 -22.78 31.51
CA LEU A 2 -3.32 -23.44 30.94
C LEU A 2 -3.46 -23.22 29.42
N ALA A 3 -3.23 -22.00 28.90
CA ALA A 3 -3.26 -21.68 27.48
C ALA A 3 -2.18 -22.43 26.67
N VAL A 4 -1.00 -22.65 27.25
CA VAL A 4 0.08 -23.45 26.65
C VAL A 4 -0.34 -24.91 26.53
N LEU A 5 -0.93 -25.45 27.59
CA LEU A 5 -1.40 -26.84 27.62
C LEU A 5 -2.52 -27.08 26.59
N ILE A 6 -3.46 -26.15 26.47
CA ILE A 6 -4.55 -26.25 25.50
C ILE A 6 -4.04 -26.11 24.05
N THR A 7 -3.08 -25.23 23.78
CA THR A 7 -2.48 -25.14 22.43
C THR A 7 -1.73 -26.39 22.03
N LEU A 8 -0.98 -27.00 22.93
CA LEU A 8 -0.28 -28.27 22.67
C LEU A 8 -1.25 -29.42 22.41
N LEU A 9 -2.39 -29.45 23.12
CA LEU A 9 -3.40 -30.49 22.94
C LEU A 9 -4.27 -30.30 21.69
N ALA A 10 -4.51 -29.05 21.26
CA ALA A 10 -5.40 -28.74 20.16
C ALA A 10 -4.70 -28.75 18.78
N PHE A 11 -3.39 -28.49 18.73
CA PHE A 11 -2.66 -28.29 17.46
C PHE A 11 -1.50 -29.28 17.25
N GLU A 12 -1.37 -30.32 18.04
CA GLU A 12 -0.27 -31.31 17.99
C GLU A 12 1.14 -30.72 18.10
N SER A 13 1.26 -29.38 17.97
CA SER A 13 2.50 -28.59 18.07
C SER A 13 2.20 -27.21 18.67
N PHE A 14 3.21 -26.56 19.24
CA PHE A 14 3.04 -25.21 19.80
C PHE A 14 2.83 -24.17 18.70
N SER A 15 1.61 -23.61 18.64
CA SER A 15 1.26 -22.51 17.74
C SER A 15 1.31 -21.17 18.50
N VAL A 16 2.21 -20.28 18.10
CA VAL A 16 2.34 -18.93 18.68
C VAL A 16 1.04 -18.14 18.54
N VAL A 17 0.38 -18.24 17.39
CA VAL A 17 -0.91 -17.56 17.10
C VAL A 17 -2.03 -18.15 17.97
N GLY A 18 -2.14 -19.48 18.03
CA GLY A 18 -3.10 -20.16 18.86
C GLY A 18 -2.91 -19.83 20.35
N PHE A 19 -1.66 -19.79 20.81
CA PHE A 19 -1.31 -19.36 22.17
C PHE A 19 -1.74 -17.91 22.45
N ALA A 20 -1.44 -16.97 21.54
CA ALA A 20 -1.80 -15.56 21.70
C ALA A 20 -3.31 -15.36 21.81
N ILE A 21 -4.09 -16.05 20.96
CA ILE A 21 -5.56 -15.99 20.99
C ILE A 21 -6.10 -16.54 22.33
N LEU A 22 -5.68 -17.74 22.73
CA LEU A 22 -6.15 -18.35 23.96
C LEU A 22 -5.73 -17.55 25.20
N ALA A 23 -4.49 -17.08 25.26
CA ALA A 23 -4.00 -16.23 26.35
C ALA A 23 -4.79 -14.92 26.42
N GLY A 24 -5.09 -14.30 25.27
CA GLY A 24 -5.93 -13.11 25.17
C GLY A 24 -7.35 -13.34 25.70
N ILE A 25 -8.00 -14.42 25.30
CA ILE A 25 -9.33 -14.79 25.82
C ILE A 25 -9.30 -14.99 27.33
N PHE A 26 -8.35 -15.76 27.84
CA PHE A 26 -8.20 -15.97 29.28
C PHE A 26 -7.95 -14.68 30.04
N TYR A 27 -7.12 -13.78 29.48
CA TYR A 27 -6.85 -12.49 30.08
C TYR A 27 -8.12 -11.64 30.18
N VAL A 28 -8.88 -11.47 29.10
CA VAL A 28 -10.10 -10.66 29.06
C VAL A 28 -11.16 -11.23 30.02
N VAL A 29 -11.37 -12.56 30.02
CA VAL A 29 -12.33 -13.21 30.90
C VAL A 29 -11.91 -13.07 32.39
N SER A 30 -10.63 -13.27 32.69
CA SER A 30 -10.11 -13.13 34.05
C SER A 30 -10.27 -11.68 34.56
N MET A 31 -9.95 -10.69 33.74
CA MET A 31 -10.11 -9.27 34.09
C MET A 31 -11.58 -8.91 34.33
N TYR A 32 -12.49 -9.41 33.49
CA TYR A 32 -13.93 -9.24 33.72
C TYR A 32 -14.40 -9.82 35.04
N VAL A 33 -13.99 -11.07 35.35
CA VAL A 33 -14.36 -11.73 36.62
C VAL A 33 -13.81 -10.99 37.85
N ILE A 34 -12.54 -10.57 37.79
CA ILE A 34 -11.90 -9.83 38.90
C ILE A 34 -12.61 -8.48 39.06
N SER A 35 -12.83 -7.71 38.01
CA SER A 35 -13.50 -6.42 38.10
C SER A 35 -14.95 -6.58 38.60
N ARG A 36 -15.63 -7.65 38.17
CA ARG A 36 -17.00 -7.97 38.64
C ARG A 36 -17.06 -8.32 40.14
N MET A 37 -15.99 -8.90 40.69
CA MET A 37 -15.90 -9.26 42.09
C MET A 37 -15.50 -8.09 42.99
N LEU A 38 -14.71 -7.14 42.46
CA LEU A 38 -14.14 -6.04 43.24
C LEU A 38 -14.88 -4.71 43.05
N GLU A 39 -15.59 -4.56 41.93
CA GLU A 39 -16.24 -3.32 41.52
C GLU A 39 -17.71 -3.54 41.08
N ASP A 40 -18.36 -2.44 40.61
CA ASP A 40 -19.73 -2.47 40.11
C ASP A 40 -19.83 -3.10 38.72
N ARG A 41 -21.04 -3.63 38.41
CA ARG A 41 -21.35 -4.24 37.10
C ARG A 41 -21.04 -3.33 35.89
N LEU A 42 -21.29 -2.03 36.02
CA LEU A 42 -21.06 -1.06 34.94
C LEU A 42 -19.56 -0.94 34.64
N LYS A 43 -18.74 -0.79 35.68
CA LYS A 43 -17.28 -0.72 35.53
C LYS A 43 -16.69 -2.02 34.95
N ALA A 44 -17.16 -3.18 35.44
CA ALA A 44 -16.72 -4.47 34.92
C ALA A 44 -17.02 -4.62 33.41
N THR A 45 -18.17 -4.12 32.97
CA THR A 45 -18.53 -4.14 31.55
C THR A 45 -17.66 -3.19 30.72
N ASP A 46 -17.37 -1.99 31.23
CA ASP A 46 -16.49 -1.03 30.56
C ASP A 46 -15.06 -1.57 30.43
N GLU A 47 -14.53 -2.14 31.53
CA GLU A 47 -13.23 -2.80 31.54
C GLU A 47 -13.14 -4.00 30.58
N PHE A 48 -14.22 -4.80 30.50
CA PHE A 48 -14.28 -5.90 29.53
C PHE A 48 -14.07 -5.41 28.10
N TRP A 49 -14.81 -4.39 27.67
CA TRP A 49 -14.69 -3.84 26.32
C TRP A 49 -13.32 -3.20 26.10
N ARG A 50 -12.79 -2.48 27.07
CA ARG A 50 -11.45 -1.89 27.01
C ARG A 50 -10.38 -2.96 26.83
N HIS A 51 -10.38 -4.00 27.66
CA HIS A 51 -9.40 -5.09 27.56
C HIS A 51 -9.60 -5.93 26.30
N LEU A 52 -10.84 -6.11 25.81
CA LEU A 52 -11.12 -6.80 24.57
C LEU A 52 -10.49 -6.06 23.37
N VAL A 53 -10.67 -4.74 23.30
CA VAL A 53 -10.08 -3.91 22.22
C VAL A 53 -8.55 -3.97 22.28
N TRP A 54 -7.94 -3.79 23.45
CA TRP A 54 -6.48 -3.88 23.59
C TRP A 54 -5.95 -5.26 23.22
N THR A 55 -6.60 -6.32 23.69
CA THR A 55 -6.19 -7.70 23.38
C THR A 55 -6.30 -8.00 21.90
N SER A 56 -7.40 -7.60 21.25
CA SER A 56 -7.58 -7.76 19.80
C SER A 56 -6.49 -7.02 19.01
N PHE A 57 -6.14 -5.81 19.44
CA PHE A 57 -5.04 -5.05 18.85
C PHE A 57 -3.69 -5.77 18.97
N PHE A 58 -3.34 -6.26 20.16
CA PHE A 58 -2.09 -6.99 20.36
C PHE A 58 -2.06 -8.31 19.59
N ILE A 59 -3.18 -9.05 19.51
CA ILE A 59 -3.27 -10.28 18.72
C ILE A 59 -3.04 -9.96 17.22
N ALA A 60 -3.61 -8.87 16.71
CA ALA A 60 -3.40 -8.45 15.33
C ALA A 60 -1.95 -8.02 15.03
N LEU A 61 -1.19 -7.56 16.04
CA LEU A 61 0.22 -7.22 15.88
C LEU A 61 1.13 -8.45 15.74
N VAL A 62 0.76 -9.60 16.31
CA VAL A 62 1.61 -10.81 16.29
C VAL A 62 1.98 -11.24 14.87
N PRO A 63 1.03 -11.46 13.93
CA PRO A 63 1.37 -11.82 12.55
C PRO A 63 2.14 -10.70 11.83
N LEU A 64 1.80 -9.44 12.09
CA LEU A 64 2.52 -8.31 11.50
C LEU A 64 4.00 -8.31 11.90
N ILE A 65 4.29 -8.43 13.21
CA ILE A 65 5.66 -8.48 13.73
C ILE A 65 6.37 -9.73 13.20
N SER A 66 5.69 -10.88 13.14
CA SER A 66 6.24 -12.13 12.62
C SER A 66 6.67 -12.00 11.16
N VAL A 67 5.82 -11.42 10.30
CA VAL A 67 6.16 -11.19 8.88
C VAL A 67 7.33 -10.21 8.75
N LEU A 68 7.31 -9.09 9.47
CA LEU A 68 8.40 -8.12 9.46
C LEU A 68 9.71 -8.76 9.91
N TRP A 69 9.67 -9.57 10.97
CA TRP A 69 10.84 -10.30 11.45
C TRP A 69 11.37 -11.26 10.39
N SER A 70 10.51 -12.03 9.74
CA SER A 70 10.89 -12.95 8.66
C SER A 70 11.53 -12.22 7.49
N VAL A 71 10.95 -11.10 7.06
CA VAL A 71 11.50 -10.29 5.95
C VAL A 71 12.87 -9.72 6.32
N ILE A 72 13.05 -9.22 7.54
CA ILE A 72 14.33 -8.65 7.97
C ILE A 72 15.37 -9.76 8.18
N SER A 73 15.02 -10.83 8.88
CA SER A 73 15.97 -11.90 9.23
C SER A 73 16.46 -12.70 8.03
N GLN A 74 15.67 -12.79 6.96
CA GLN A 74 16.04 -13.50 5.74
C GLN A 74 16.51 -12.54 4.61
N GLY A 75 15.83 -11.41 4.44
CA GLY A 75 16.15 -10.46 3.38
C GLY A 75 17.44 -9.68 3.62
N LEU A 76 17.71 -9.27 4.86
CA LEU A 76 18.91 -8.46 5.16
C LEU A 76 20.22 -9.23 4.96
N PRO A 77 20.40 -10.47 5.46
CA PRO A 77 21.60 -11.25 5.18
C PRO A 77 21.80 -11.48 3.69
N THR A 78 20.74 -11.78 2.95
CA THR A 78 20.78 -11.99 1.49
C THR A 78 21.28 -10.74 0.76
N LEU A 79 20.76 -9.56 1.08
CA LEU A 79 21.20 -8.30 0.47
C LEU A 79 22.64 -7.92 0.84
N LEU A 80 23.06 -8.16 2.07
CA LEU A 80 24.41 -7.86 2.51
C LEU A 80 25.44 -8.81 1.85
N ALA A 81 25.08 -10.08 1.68
CA ALA A 81 25.93 -11.05 1.00
C ALA A 81 26.00 -10.83 -0.52
N ASN A 82 24.91 -10.29 -1.12
CA ASN A 82 24.78 -10.14 -2.56
C ASN A 82 24.33 -8.71 -2.94
N PRO A 83 25.17 -7.68 -2.76
CA PRO A 83 24.79 -6.29 -3.06
C PRO A 83 24.46 -6.05 -4.53
N GLY A 84 24.95 -6.89 -5.44
CA GLY A 84 24.62 -6.89 -6.86
C GLY A 84 23.15 -7.10 -7.18
N LEU A 85 22.35 -7.68 -6.25
CA LEU A 85 20.91 -7.86 -6.42
C LEU A 85 20.15 -6.54 -6.67
N LEU A 86 20.64 -5.42 -6.15
CA LEU A 86 20.03 -4.11 -6.34
C LEU A 86 20.27 -3.53 -7.75
N THR A 87 21.29 -3.97 -8.44
CA THR A 87 21.74 -3.40 -9.72
C THR A 87 21.58 -4.36 -10.90
N ALA A 88 21.35 -5.65 -10.63
CA ALA A 88 21.06 -6.66 -11.62
C ALA A 88 19.54 -6.88 -11.77
N ASP A 89 19.13 -7.36 -12.94
CA ASP A 89 17.77 -7.87 -13.19
C ASP A 89 17.79 -9.40 -13.38
N MET A 90 16.67 -9.97 -13.82
CA MET A 90 16.54 -11.41 -14.06
C MET A 90 16.75 -11.79 -15.53
N GLY A 91 17.28 -10.86 -16.35
CA GLY A 91 17.57 -11.10 -17.76
C GLY A 91 18.66 -12.16 -17.91
N GLY A 92 18.36 -13.23 -18.67
CA GLY A 92 19.30 -14.32 -18.92
C GLY A 92 19.44 -15.37 -17.79
N VAL A 93 18.88 -15.13 -16.60
CA VAL A 93 18.93 -16.10 -15.48
C VAL A 93 18.00 -17.28 -15.78
N VAL A 94 18.51 -18.49 -15.70
CA VAL A 94 17.80 -19.75 -15.97
C VAL A 94 17.82 -20.69 -14.76
N GLY A 95 17.07 -21.79 -14.81
CA GLY A 95 16.97 -22.73 -13.69
C GLY A 95 18.31 -23.39 -13.33
N SER A 96 19.19 -23.65 -14.32
CA SER A 96 20.52 -24.20 -14.08
C SER A 96 21.41 -23.30 -13.20
N ASP A 97 21.24 -21.98 -13.26
CA ASP A 97 22.00 -21.05 -12.42
C ASP A 97 21.56 -21.17 -10.94
N ASP A 98 20.26 -21.37 -10.72
CA ASP A 98 19.75 -21.61 -9.38
C ASP A 98 20.22 -22.99 -8.82
N ILE A 99 20.30 -24.02 -9.67
CA ILE A 99 20.88 -25.31 -9.30
C ILE A 99 22.37 -25.15 -8.92
N ALA A 100 23.15 -24.46 -9.73
CA ALA A 100 24.57 -24.21 -9.45
C ALA A 100 24.78 -23.42 -8.16
N THR A 101 23.95 -22.39 -7.92
CA THR A 101 23.95 -21.63 -6.66
C THR A 101 23.66 -22.52 -5.45
N GLN A 102 22.66 -23.41 -5.54
CA GLN A 102 22.23 -24.24 -4.40
C GLN A 102 23.15 -25.44 -4.16
N SER A 103 23.64 -26.13 -5.21
CA SER A 103 24.40 -27.38 -5.11
C SER A 103 25.92 -27.17 -5.13
N GLU A 104 26.40 -26.17 -5.87
CA GLU A 104 27.82 -25.94 -6.08
C GLU A 104 28.34 -24.72 -5.31
N GLY A 105 27.44 -23.96 -4.67
CA GLY A 105 27.81 -22.77 -3.87
C GLY A 105 28.21 -21.57 -4.73
N GLU A 106 27.77 -21.53 -6.00
CA GLU A 106 28.01 -20.37 -6.85
C GLU A 106 27.29 -19.13 -6.35
N PRO A 107 27.77 -17.92 -6.67
CA PRO A 107 27.12 -16.67 -6.32
C PRO A 107 25.66 -16.59 -6.84
N LEU A 108 24.77 -15.99 -6.05
CA LEU A 108 23.39 -15.82 -6.44
C LEU A 108 23.27 -14.94 -7.69
N GLN A 109 22.74 -15.51 -8.76
CA GLN A 109 22.57 -14.86 -10.05
C GLN A 109 21.28 -14.02 -10.10
N GLY A 110 21.29 -12.97 -10.95
CA GLY A 110 20.14 -12.08 -11.15
C GLY A 110 19.94 -11.08 -10.03
N GLY A 111 18.80 -10.38 -10.08
CA GLY A 111 18.51 -9.31 -9.12
C GLY A 111 17.08 -8.78 -9.21
N ILE A 112 16.86 -7.65 -8.55
CA ILE A 112 15.52 -7.06 -8.33
C ILE A 112 15.36 -5.69 -9.01
N LEU A 113 16.35 -5.23 -9.79
CA LEU A 113 16.38 -3.89 -10.39
C LEU A 113 15.12 -3.63 -11.24
N HIS A 114 14.73 -4.59 -12.09
CA HIS A 114 13.53 -4.47 -12.93
C HIS A 114 12.26 -4.23 -12.11
N GLY A 115 12.09 -4.95 -10.99
CA GLY A 115 10.96 -4.77 -10.08
C GLY A 115 11.03 -3.45 -9.31
N LEU A 116 12.24 -3.03 -8.92
CA LEU A 116 12.49 -1.76 -8.21
C LEU A 116 12.12 -0.56 -9.09
N VAL A 117 12.65 -0.52 -10.32
CA VAL A 117 12.38 0.54 -11.29
C VAL A 117 10.88 0.61 -11.61
N GLY A 118 10.25 -0.54 -11.88
CA GLY A 118 8.83 -0.57 -12.18
C GLY A 118 7.97 -0.10 -11.01
N THR A 119 8.27 -0.53 -9.77
CA THR A 119 7.53 -0.05 -8.58
C THR A 119 7.60 1.46 -8.44
N LEU A 120 8.80 2.04 -8.54
CA LEU A 120 9.00 3.47 -8.42
C LEU A 120 8.30 4.25 -9.53
N MET A 121 8.46 3.84 -10.79
CA MET A 121 7.86 4.52 -11.94
C MET A 121 6.33 4.45 -11.94
N ILE A 122 5.76 3.25 -11.73
CA ILE A 122 4.31 3.06 -11.72
C ILE A 122 3.69 3.83 -10.55
N THR A 123 4.27 3.76 -9.36
CA THR A 123 3.78 4.50 -8.17
C THR A 123 3.88 6.00 -8.35
N LEU A 124 4.99 6.49 -8.93
CA LEU A 124 5.16 7.92 -9.22
C LEU A 124 4.11 8.42 -10.22
N LEU A 125 3.92 7.71 -11.33
CA LEU A 125 2.93 8.08 -12.34
C LEU A 125 1.50 8.05 -11.78
N ALA A 126 1.14 7.01 -11.03
CA ALA A 126 -0.14 6.93 -10.36
C ALA A 126 -0.35 8.12 -9.39
N SER A 127 0.69 8.50 -8.66
CA SER A 127 0.67 9.64 -7.73
C SER A 127 0.50 10.97 -8.47
N VAL A 128 1.23 11.17 -9.55
CA VAL A 128 1.14 12.39 -10.39
C VAL A 128 -0.27 12.58 -10.98
N ILE A 129 -0.97 11.49 -11.29
CA ILE A 129 -2.35 11.53 -11.78
C ILE A 129 -3.32 11.73 -10.59
N SER A 130 -3.20 10.91 -9.56
CA SER A 130 -4.23 10.79 -8.51
C SER A 130 -4.22 11.96 -7.52
N ILE A 131 -3.05 12.48 -7.17
CA ILE A 131 -2.94 13.54 -6.15
C ILE A 131 -3.61 14.83 -6.63
N PRO A 132 -3.31 15.38 -7.81
CA PRO A 132 -4.00 16.59 -8.29
C PRO A 132 -5.50 16.38 -8.45
N VAL A 133 -5.91 15.27 -9.08
CA VAL A 133 -7.33 14.97 -9.30
C VAL A 133 -8.07 14.85 -7.96
N GLY A 134 -7.52 14.10 -7.01
CA GLY A 134 -8.10 13.93 -5.68
C GLY A 134 -8.18 15.25 -4.89
N LEU A 135 -7.12 16.07 -4.91
CA LEU A 135 -7.09 17.38 -4.27
C LEU A 135 -8.14 18.33 -4.85
N PHE A 136 -8.21 18.47 -6.17
CA PHE A 136 -9.19 19.35 -6.80
C PHE A 136 -10.63 18.87 -6.57
N ALA A 137 -10.86 17.55 -6.65
CA ALA A 137 -12.18 17.00 -6.36
C ALA A 137 -12.62 17.27 -4.91
N SER A 138 -11.74 17.05 -3.92
CA SER A 138 -12.05 17.28 -2.52
C SER A 138 -12.26 18.76 -2.18
N ILE A 139 -11.43 19.66 -2.75
CA ILE A 139 -11.63 21.12 -2.61
C ILE A 139 -12.99 21.52 -3.19
N TYR A 140 -13.33 21.01 -4.38
CA TYR A 140 -14.63 21.28 -4.98
C TYR A 140 -15.76 20.78 -4.08
N LEU A 141 -15.70 19.53 -3.61
CA LEU A 141 -16.73 18.91 -2.80
C LEU A 141 -16.94 19.59 -1.44
N THR A 142 -15.85 20.09 -0.81
CA THR A 142 -15.90 20.72 0.51
C THR A 142 -16.25 22.20 0.42
N GLU A 143 -15.63 22.91 -0.52
CA GLU A 143 -15.71 24.38 -0.54
C GLU A 143 -16.75 24.93 -1.53
N TYR A 144 -16.99 24.25 -2.66
CA TYR A 144 -17.85 24.74 -3.73
C TYR A 144 -19.12 23.90 -3.93
N GLY A 145 -19.08 22.62 -3.54
CA GLY A 145 -20.10 21.62 -3.88
C GLY A 145 -21.38 21.69 -3.04
N ASN A 146 -21.98 22.86 -2.80
CA ASN A 146 -23.19 23.12 -2.01
C ASN A 146 -24.37 22.16 -2.35
N ARG A 147 -24.26 20.86 -1.99
CA ARG A 147 -25.29 19.80 -2.13
C ARG A 147 -25.98 19.73 -3.50
N ASN A 148 -25.35 20.26 -4.56
CA ASN A 148 -25.87 20.18 -5.91
C ASN A 148 -25.82 18.72 -6.45
N MET A 149 -26.52 18.45 -7.54
CA MET A 149 -26.61 17.11 -8.12
C MET A 149 -25.22 16.60 -8.59
N PHE A 150 -24.35 17.49 -9.08
CA PHE A 150 -23.01 17.15 -9.54
C PHE A 150 -22.10 16.71 -8.40
N SER A 151 -22.09 17.43 -7.27
CA SER A 151 -21.29 17.03 -6.09
C SER A 151 -21.77 15.71 -5.49
N ARG A 152 -23.08 15.44 -5.50
CA ARG A 152 -23.64 14.14 -5.10
C ARG A 152 -23.17 13.01 -6.03
N GLY A 153 -23.13 13.28 -7.32
CA GLY A 153 -22.61 12.34 -8.33
C GLY A 153 -21.13 12.00 -8.07
N ILE A 154 -20.27 13.01 -7.87
CA ILE A 154 -18.85 12.78 -7.57
C ILE A 154 -18.68 11.95 -6.29
N ARG A 155 -19.39 12.28 -5.20
CA ARG A 155 -19.34 11.51 -3.94
C ARG A 155 -19.76 10.05 -4.17
N PHE A 156 -20.85 9.84 -4.90
CA PHE A 156 -21.32 8.50 -5.24
C PHE A 156 -20.23 7.71 -6.01
N PHE A 157 -19.58 8.32 -7.01
CA PHE A 157 -18.48 7.64 -7.71
C PHE A 157 -17.30 7.33 -6.80
N VAL A 158 -16.89 8.27 -5.96
CA VAL A 158 -15.81 8.05 -4.96
C VAL A 158 -16.17 6.91 -4.02
N ASP A 159 -17.43 6.85 -3.55
CA ASP A 159 -17.91 5.77 -2.67
C ASP A 159 -17.92 4.42 -3.36
N VAL A 160 -18.39 4.35 -4.60
CA VAL A 160 -18.36 3.12 -5.40
C VAL A 160 -16.92 2.65 -5.63
N MET A 161 -16.02 3.58 -6.01
CA MET A 161 -14.61 3.25 -6.25
C MET A 161 -13.90 2.69 -5.00
N THR A 162 -14.27 3.13 -3.80
CA THR A 162 -13.69 2.57 -2.55
C THR A 162 -14.07 1.12 -2.31
N GLY A 163 -15.20 0.66 -2.86
CA GLY A 163 -15.70 -0.71 -2.74
C GLY A 163 -15.22 -1.67 -3.84
N ILE A 164 -14.54 -1.18 -4.87
CA ILE A 164 -14.09 -2.02 -5.98
C ILE A 164 -12.89 -2.88 -5.54
N PRO A 165 -12.93 -4.24 -5.73
CA PRO A 165 -11.75 -5.08 -5.55
C PRO A 165 -10.61 -4.64 -6.47
N SER A 166 -9.36 -4.64 -5.97
CA SER A 166 -8.21 -4.08 -6.70
C SER A 166 -7.97 -4.78 -8.05
N ILE A 167 -8.19 -6.10 -8.13
CA ILE A 167 -8.08 -6.85 -9.39
C ILE A 167 -9.11 -6.37 -10.43
N VAL A 168 -10.32 -6.03 -10.00
CA VAL A 168 -11.39 -5.54 -10.89
C VAL A 168 -11.03 -4.17 -11.44
N ALA A 169 -10.44 -3.29 -10.63
CA ALA A 169 -9.92 -2.00 -11.11
C ALA A 169 -8.84 -2.19 -12.18
N GLY A 170 -7.93 -3.16 -11.99
CA GLY A 170 -6.94 -3.54 -12.99
C GLY A 170 -7.56 -4.02 -14.31
N LEU A 171 -8.50 -4.95 -14.20
CA LEU A 171 -9.21 -5.48 -15.38
C LEU A 171 -10.01 -4.39 -16.12
N PHE A 172 -10.65 -3.50 -15.38
CA PHE A 172 -11.41 -2.39 -15.96
C PHE A 172 -10.50 -1.41 -16.72
N ALA A 173 -9.37 -1.04 -16.12
CA ALA A 173 -8.38 -0.17 -16.78
C ALA A 173 -7.78 -0.85 -18.03
N PHE A 174 -7.43 -2.14 -17.91
CA PHE A 174 -6.93 -2.92 -19.04
C PHE A 174 -7.95 -3.02 -20.17
N ALA A 175 -9.19 -3.39 -19.89
CA ALA A 175 -10.25 -3.51 -20.87
C ALA A 175 -10.59 -2.16 -21.52
N GLY A 176 -10.66 -1.07 -20.73
CA GLY A 176 -10.91 0.27 -21.26
C GLY A 176 -9.82 0.77 -22.20
N LEU A 177 -8.54 0.53 -21.84
CA LEU A 177 -7.42 0.90 -22.71
C LEU A 177 -7.29 -0.02 -23.93
N THR A 178 -7.63 -1.31 -23.80
CA THR A 178 -7.71 -2.23 -24.95
C THR A 178 -8.75 -1.71 -25.95
N LEU A 179 -9.96 -1.39 -25.49
CA LEU A 179 -11.00 -0.82 -26.34
C LEU A 179 -10.54 0.50 -27.00
N PHE A 180 -9.87 1.36 -26.25
CA PHE A 180 -9.32 2.61 -26.80
C PHE A 180 -8.30 2.35 -27.93
N VAL A 181 -7.37 1.39 -27.73
CA VAL A 181 -6.38 1.00 -28.72
C VAL A 181 -7.04 0.36 -29.94
N GLU A 182 -8.02 -0.52 -29.74
CA GLU A 182 -8.79 -1.13 -30.83
C GLU A 182 -9.48 -0.10 -31.72
N LEU A 183 -10.07 0.94 -31.11
CA LEU A 183 -10.79 2.00 -31.81
C LEU A 183 -9.86 3.00 -32.52
N THR A 184 -8.62 3.19 -32.05
CA THR A 184 -7.71 4.22 -32.56
C THR A 184 -6.58 3.67 -33.39
N ILE A 185 -6.06 2.49 -33.07
CA ILE A 185 -4.85 1.90 -33.72
C ILE A 185 -5.23 0.63 -34.50
N GLY A 186 -6.22 -0.13 -33.99
CA GLY A 186 -6.70 -1.36 -34.62
C GLY A 186 -6.53 -2.59 -33.74
N THR A 187 -6.95 -3.75 -34.28
CA THR A 187 -7.02 -5.03 -33.55
C THR A 187 -5.83 -5.95 -33.80
N SER A 188 -4.70 -5.44 -34.34
CA SER A 188 -3.51 -6.26 -34.57
C SER A 188 -2.93 -6.79 -33.24
N PRO A 189 -2.30 -7.99 -33.23
CA PRO A 189 -1.67 -8.53 -32.02
C PRO A 189 -0.66 -7.56 -31.39
N GLN A 190 0.07 -6.80 -32.19
CA GLN A 190 1.04 -5.80 -31.76
C GLN A 190 0.35 -4.62 -31.07
N ALA A 191 -0.79 -4.15 -31.63
CA ALA A 191 -1.57 -3.09 -31.00
C ALA A 191 -2.11 -3.52 -29.64
N LEU A 192 -2.61 -4.75 -29.50
CA LEU A 192 -3.11 -5.28 -28.23
C LEU A 192 -1.99 -5.52 -27.20
N GLN A 193 -0.81 -5.93 -27.64
CA GLN A 193 0.36 -6.04 -26.75
C GLN A 193 0.81 -4.68 -26.22
N SER A 194 0.66 -3.60 -26.98
CA SER A 194 1.03 -2.25 -26.55
C SER A 194 0.19 -1.71 -25.38
N VAL A 195 -0.92 -2.36 -25.05
CA VAL A 195 -1.75 -1.99 -23.88
C VAL A 195 -1.06 -2.32 -22.55
N LYS A 196 -0.27 -3.40 -22.50
CA LYS A 196 0.44 -3.79 -21.26
C LYS A 196 1.69 -2.94 -21.06
N THR A 197 1.54 -1.88 -20.28
CA THR A 197 2.61 -0.92 -19.99
C THR A 197 2.57 -0.43 -18.55
N GLY A 198 3.64 0.22 -18.09
CA GLY A 198 3.67 0.88 -16.80
C GLY A 198 2.61 1.98 -16.65
N VAL A 199 2.28 2.70 -17.73
CA VAL A 199 1.22 3.71 -17.74
C VAL A 199 -0.15 3.10 -17.53
N THR A 200 -0.45 1.97 -18.17
CA THR A 200 -1.71 1.24 -17.99
C THR A 200 -1.87 0.83 -16.51
N ALA A 201 -0.80 0.33 -15.88
CA ALA A 201 -0.79 0.04 -14.46
C ALA A 201 -0.98 1.30 -13.61
N ALA A 202 -0.33 2.40 -13.96
CA ALA A 202 -0.50 3.66 -13.23
C ALA A 202 -1.94 4.19 -13.30
N ILE A 203 -2.63 4.06 -14.45
CA ILE A 203 -4.04 4.40 -14.59
C ILE A 203 -4.91 3.48 -13.72
N ALA A 204 -4.68 2.17 -13.73
CA ALA A 204 -5.38 1.22 -12.87
C ALA A 204 -5.22 1.56 -11.38
N LEU A 205 -4.00 1.85 -10.97
CA LEU A 205 -3.70 2.26 -9.59
C LEU A 205 -4.30 3.62 -9.24
N SER A 206 -4.43 4.53 -10.21
CA SER A 206 -5.08 5.83 -10.00
C SER A 206 -6.55 5.68 -9.63
N VAL A 207 -7.25 4.70 -10.23
CA VAL A 207 -8.65 4.38 -9.85
C VAL A 207 -8.77 4.01 -8.37
N LEU A 208 -7.76 3.31 -7.82
CA LEU A 208 -7.73 2.93 -6.40
C LEU A 208 -7.24 4.06 -5.49
N MET A 209 -6.36 4.91 -5.99
CA MET A 209 -5.72 5.97 -5.20
C MET A 209 -6.58 7.22 -5.05
N ILE A 210 -7.28 7.64 -6.12
CA ILE A 210 -8.11 8.86 -6.13
C ILE A 210 -9.11 8.88 -4.97
N PRO A 211 -9.93 7.83 -4.71
CA PRO A 211 -10.88 7.86 -3.61
C PRO A 211 -10.24 8.05 -2.25
N VAL A 212 -9.07 7.45 -2.02
CA VAL A 212 -8.32 7.59 -0.75
C VAL A 212 -7.84 9.03 -0.57
N VAL A 213 -7.29 9.65 -1.62
CA VAL A 213 -6.86 11.05 -1.60
C VAL A 213 -8.05 11.98 -1.39
N VAL A 214 -9.18 11.74 -2.09
CA VAL A 214 -10.40 12.57 -1.94
C VAL A 214 -10.91 12.50 -0.52
N ARG A 215 -11.11 11.32 0.04
CA ARG A 215 -11.67 11.13 1.38
C ARG A 215 -10.80 11.75 2.47
N SER A 216 -9.50 11.41 2.48
CA SER A 216 -8.58 11.95 3.47
C SER A 216 -8.45 13.47 3.38
N THR A 217 -8.49 14.03 2.16
CA THR A 217 -8.44 15.48 1.98
C THR A 217 -9.74 16.15 2.42
N GLU A 218 -10.92 15.60 2.08
CA GLU A 218 -12.20 16.13 2.56
C GLU A 218 -12.27 16.18 4.09
N GLU A 219 -11.87 15.10 4.76
CA GLU A 219 -11.82 15.03 6.22
C GLU A 219 -10.93 16.14 6.81
N MET A 220 -9.74 16.32 6.25
CA MET A 220 -8.81 17.35 6.73
C MET A 220 -9.29 18.79 6.45
N LEU A 221 -9.95 19.03 5.32
CA LEU A 221 -10.55 20.34 5.03
C LEU A 221 -11.73 20.65 5.95
N GLN A 222 -12.49 19.64 6.40
CA GLN A 222 -13.61 19.82 7.33
C GLN A 222 -13.15 20.13 8.76
N VAL A 223 -11.94 19.71 9.17
CA VAL A 223 -11.37 20.01 10.48
C VAL A 223 -11.03 21.50 10.62
N VAL A 224 -10.80 22.21 9.52
CA VAL A 224 -10.55 23.68 9.55
C VAL A 224 -11.81 24.40 9.99
N SER A 225 -11.73 25.21 11.06
CA SER A 225 -12.89 25.90 11.63
C SER A 225 -13.53 26.90 10.66
N ASN A 226 -14.87 27.03 10.70
CA ASN A 226 -15.58 28.02 9.90
C ASN A 226 -15.24 29.46 10.30
N GLU A 227 -14.87 29.70 11.55
CA GLU A 227 -14.46 31.01 12.06
C GLU A 227 -13.26 31.57 11.30
N LEU A 228 -12.28 30.74 10.95
CA LEU A 228 -11.13 31.16 10.13
C LEU A 228 -11.55 31.58 8.72
N ARG A 229 -12.55 30.90 8.14
CA ARG A 229 -13.10 31.24 6.82
C ARG A 229 -13.86 32.56 6.89
N GLU A 230 -14.72 32.72 7.88
CA GLU A 230 -15.54 33.91 8.10
C GLU A 230 -14.66 35.15 8.39
N ALA A 231 -13.64 35.02 9.24
CA ALA A 231 -12.69 36.08 9.50
C ALA A 231 -11.97 36.55 8.22
N SER A 232 -11.58 35.63 7.36
CA SER A 232 -10.97 35.95 6.07
C SER A 232 -11.96 36.66 5.14
N TYR A 233 -13.23 36.25 5.11
CA TYR A 233 -14.27 36.91 4.31
C TYR A 233 -14.62 38.31 4.86
N ALA A 234 -14.64 38.49 6.18
CA ALA A 234 -14.86 39.77 6.82
C ALA A 234 -13.78 40.83 6.45
N LEU A 235 -12.56 40.37 6.14
CA LEU A 235 -11.48 41.19 5.60
C LEU A 235 -11.59 41.46 4.08
N GLY A 236 -12.67 41.05 3.44
CA GLY A 236 -12.90 41.21 1.99
C GLY A 236 -12.08 40.26 1.10
N VAL A 237 -11.49 39.21 1.65
CA VAL A 237 -10.68 38.25 0.88
C VAL A 237 -11.61 37.38 0.04
N ARG A 238 -11.29 37.22 -1.26
CA ARG A 238 -12.06 36.36 -2.17
C ARG A 238 -11.93 34.87 -1.79
N LYS A 239 -13.00 34.11 -1.96
CA LYS A 239 -13.10 32.68 -1.58
C LYS A 239 -11.89 31.84 -2.00
N TRP A 240 -11.47 31.90 -3.26
CA TRP A 240 -10.32 31.13 -3.74
C TRP A 240 -9.00 31.47 -3.02
N ARG A 241 -8.79 32.75 -2.63
CA ARG A 241 -7.64 33.19 -1.85
C ARG A 241 -7.70 32.68 -0.42
N THR A 242 -8.88 32.68 0.20
CA THR A 242 -9.10 32.07 1.52
C THR A 242 -8.75 30.60 1.49
N ILE A 243 -9.21 29.84 0.47
CA ILE A 243 -8.89 28.42 0.33
C ILE A 243 -7.37 28.22 0.21
N MET A 244 -6.71 28.93 -0.70
CA MET A 244 -5.29 28.74 -0.99
C MET A 244 -4.35 29.23 0.12
N LYS A 245 -4.72 30.31 0.85
CA LYS A 245 -3.84 30.96 1.82
C LYS A 245 -4.19 30.68 3.28
N VAL A 246 -5.40 30.20 3.56
CA VAL A 246 -5.86 29.90 4.93
C VAL A 246 -6.20 28.43 5.07
N VAL A 247 -7.16 27.93 4.30
CA VAL A 247 -7.71 26.58 4.48
C VAL A 247 -6.69 25.49 4.15
N LEU A 248 -6.13 25.52 2.94
CA LEU A 248 -5.16 24.50 2.50
C LEU A 248 -3.89 24.47 3.37
N PRO A 249 -3.24 25.61 3.69
CA PRO A 249 -2.07 25.58 4.56
C PRO A 249 -2.39 25.04 5.96
N THR A 250 -3.57 25.34 6.51
CA THR A 250 -3.98 24.87 7.84
C THR A 250 -4.22 23.34 7.82
N ALA A 251 -4.80 22.81 6.75
CA ALA A 251 -5.07 21.37 6.57
C ALA A 251 -3.85 20.57 6.05
N MET A 252 -2.76 21.22 5.64
CA MET A 252 -1.68 20.61 4.85
C MET A 252 -1.03 19.40 5.51
N SER A 253 -0.82 19.43 6.82
CA SER A 253 -0.19 18.31 7.55
C SER A 253 -1.06 17.05 7.50
N GLY A 254 -2.39 17.22 7.62
CA GLY A 254 -3.34 16.11 7.53
C GLY A 254 -3.50 15.60 6.10
N ILE A 255 -3.62 16.53 5.12
CA ILE A 255 -3.68 16.18 3.69
C ILE A 255 -2.45 15.37 3.28
N ALA A 256 -1.27 15.82 3.67
CA ALA A 256 -0.04 15.10 3.34
C ALA A 256 0.03 13.72 4.01
N SER A 257 -0.49 13.55 5.21
CA SER A 257 -0.60 12.23 5.85
C SER A 257 -1.53 11.30 5.06
N GLY A 258 -2.66 11.81 4.57
CA GLY A 258 -3.58 11.06 3.72
C GLY A 258 -2.97 10.66 2.37
N ILE A 259 -2.26 11.59 1.72
CA ILE A 259 -1.52 11.31 0.47
C ILE A 259 -0.45 10.24 0.71
N THR A 260 0.30 10.34 1.81
CA THR A 260 1.32 9.35 2.18
C THR A 260 0.72 7.96 2.33
N LEU A 261 -0.44 7.85 3.00
CA LEU A 261 -1.15 6.58 3.16
C LEU A 261 -1.61 6.02 1.79
N ALA A 262 -2.09 6.89 0.89
CA ALA A 262 -2.50 6.50 -0.44
C ALA A 262 -1.32 5.95 -1.28
N ILE A 263 -0.15 6.61 -1.23
CA ILE A 263 1.07 6.17 -1.90
C ILE A 263 1.53 4.81 -1.35
N ALA A 264 1.58 4.67 -0.03
CA ALA A 264 2.00 3.42 0.62
C ALA A 264 1.13 2.23 0.23
N ARG A 265 -0.19 2.45 0.17
CA ARG A 265 -1.16 1.43 -0.25
C ARG A 265 -0.89 0.98 -1.68
N VAL A 266 -0.73 1.92 -2.61
CA VAL A 266 -0.60 1.65 -4.04
C VAL A 266 0.75 1.01 -4.40
N ALA A 267 1.83 1.39 -3.71
CA ALA A 267 3.16 0.82 -3.94
C ALA A 267 3.26 -0.70 -3.64
N GLY A 268 2.37 -1.23 -2.81
CA GLY A 268 2.30 -2.65 -2.47
C GLY A 268 1.28 -3.47 -3.29
N GLU A 269 0.56 -2.86 -4.21
CA GLU A 269 -0.47 -3.56 -5.00
C GLU A 269 0.16 -4.54 -5.99
N THR A 270 -0.40 -5.76 -6.06
CA THR A 270 0.11 -6.84 -6.93
C THR A 270 -0.85 -7.14 -8.08
N ALA A 271 -2.11 -7.45 -7.78
CA ALA A 271 -3.07 -7.97 -8.75
C ALA A 271 -3.37 -7.01 -9.92
N PRO A 272 -3.66 -5.72 -9.71
CA PRO A 272 -3.90 -4.80 -10.82
C PRO A 272 -2.67 -4.61 -11.70
N ILE A 273 -1.45 -4.60 -11.13
CA ILE A 273 -0.21 -4.42 -11.87
C ILE A 273 0.08 -5.66 -12.75
N LEU A 274 -0.12 -6.86 -12.20
CA LEU A 274 0.10 -8.11 -12.95
C LEU A 274 -0.75 -8.16 -14.22
N VAL A 275 -1.99 -7.71 -14.15
CA VAL A 275 -2.91 -7.70 -15.30
C VAL A 275 -2.55 -6.62 -16.32
N THR A 276 -2.13 -5.44 -15.86
CA THR A 276 -1.98 -4.22 -16.68
C THR A 276 -0.57 -3.97 -17.17
N ALA A 277 0.47 -4.32 -16.40
CA ALA A 277 1.87 -4.16 -16.80
C ALA A 277 2.56 -5.49 -17.10
N GLY A 278 2.04 -6.60 -16.57
CA GLY A 278 2.60 -7.93 -16.77
C GLY A 278 3.88 -8.21 -15.97
N TYR A 279 4.66 -9.18 -16.44
CA TYR A 279 5.93 -9.57 -15.88
C TYR A 279 6.98 -9.65 -17.00
N VAL A 280 8.12 -9.02 -16.80
CA VAL A 280 9.32 -9.10 -17.66
C VAL A 280 10.55 -9.25 -16.77
N ALA A 281 11.50 -10.06 -17.22
CA ALA A 281 12.74 -10.35 -16.46
C ALA A 281 13.78 -9.23 -16.58
N THR A 282 13.72 -8.44 -17.65
CA THR A 282 14.66 -7.35 -17.93
C THR A 282 14.15 -6.00 -17.44
N THR A 283 15.06 -5.08 -17.18
CA THR A 283 14.71 -3.74 -16.69
C THR A 283 14.19 -2.86 -17.83
N ASN A 284 12.93 -2.47 -17.74
CA ASN A 284 12.32 -1.48 -18.62
C ASN A 284 12.34 -0.08 -17.99
N TRP A 285 13.02 0.87 -18.63
CA TRP A 285 13.10 2.27 -18.21
C TRP A 285 12.02 3.17 -18.82
N ASN A 286 11.23 2.64 -19.76
CA ASN A 286 10.18 3.41 -20.43
C ASN A 286 8.79 2.90 -20.01
N PRO A 287 8.07 3.61 -19.11
CA PRO A 287 6.76 3.19 -18.67
C PRO A 287 5.67 3.28 -19.74
N PHE A 288 5.94 3.90 -20.88
CA PHE A 288 4.99 4.07 -21.98
C PHE A 288 5.04 2.95 -23.02
N SER A 289 6.03 2.08 -22.94
CA SER A 289 6.20 0.97 -23.89
C SER A 289 6.62 -0.28 -23.17
N GLU A 290 6.22 -1.42 -23.72
CA GLU A 290 6.57 -2.75 -23.26
C GLU A 290 6.09 -3.07 -21.81
N TRP A 291 6.26 -4.32 -21.41
CA TRP A 291 5.88 -4.80 -20.10
C TRP A 291 6.81 -4.23 -19.04
N MET A 292 6.28 -4.05 -17.83
CA MET A 292 7.03 -3.49 -16.71
C MET A 292 6.70 -4.25 -15.42
N THR A 293 7.69 -4.89 -14.83
CA THR A 293 7.53 -5.64 -13.58
C THR A 293 7.64 -4.71 -12.38
N ALA A 294 6.72 -4.83 -11.40
CA ALA A 294 6.86 -4.21 -10.09
C ALA A 294 7.33 -5.24 -9.04
N LEU A 295 7.95 -4.80 -7.94
CA LEU A 295 8.45 -5.69 -6.88
C LEU A 295 7.39 -6.65 -6.34
N PRO A 296 6.14 -6.23 -6.03
CA PRO A 296 5.12 -7.17 -5.58
C PRO A 296 4.82 -8.28 -6.59
N VAL A 297 4.86 -7.95 -7.89
CA VAL A 297 4.66 -8.90 -8.98
C VAL A 297 5.86 -9.83 -9.15
N PHE A 298 7.07 -9.36 -8.85
CA PHE A 298 8.29 -10.17 -8.86
C PHE A 298 8.36 -11.15 -7.68
N ILE A 299 8.06 -10.68 -6.45
CA ILE A 299 8.19 -11.46 -5.21
C ILE A 299 7.31 -12.71 -5.25
N TYR A 300 6.08 -12.59 -5.70
CA TYR A 300 5.09 -13.66 -5.66
C TYR A 300 5.52 -14.94 -6.42
N PRO A 301 5.91 -14.86 -7.72
CA PRO A 301 6.38 -16.05 -8.43
C PRO A 301 7.70 -16.59 -7.90
N GLN A 302 8.59 -15.76 -7.37
CA GLN A 302 9.84 -16.23 -6.77
C GLN A 302 9.60 -17.14 -5.54
N LEU A 303 8.50 -16.92 -4.80
CA LEU A 303 8.13 -17.75 -3.65
C LEU A 303 7.37 -19.03 -4.04
N ILE A 304 6.51 -18.96 -5.08
CA ILE A 304 5.55 -20.05 -5.38
C ILE A 304 6.01 -20.89 -6.56
N ASN A 305 6.65 -20.26 -7.55
CA ASN A 305 7.09 -20.90 -8.78
C ASN A 305 8.58 -20.61 -9.02
N PRO A 306 9.49 -21.23 -8.27
CA PRO A 306 10.92 -21.08 -8.52
C PRO A 306 11.25 -21.50 -9.95
N LYS A 307 12.31 -20.95 -10.53
CA LYS A 307 12.73 -21.30 -11.91
C LYS A 307 13.06 -22.76 -12.09
N ASP A 308 13.56 -23.39 -11.03
CA ASP A 308 13.69 -24.83 -10.93
C ASP A 308 13.08 -25.32 -9.60
N PRO A 309 12.13 -26.27 -9.62
CA PRO A 309 11.55 -26.83 -8.40
C PRO A 309 12.55 -27.54 -7.48
N ALA A 310 13.68 -28.02 -8.03
CA ALA A 310 14.73 -28.68 -7.26
C ALA A 310 15.68 -27.66 -6.58
N ALA A 311 15.65 -26.40 -6.99
CA ALA A 311 16.52 -25.32 -6.49
C ALA A 311 15.69 -24.11 -6.06
N GLY A 312 14.82 -24.27 -5.09
CA GLY A 312 13.92 -23.22 -4.58
C GLY A 312 14.60 -22.18 -3.68
N ASP A 313 15.73 -22.50 -3.05
CA ASP A 313 16.40 -21.62 -2.09
C ASP A 313 16.88 -20.29 -2.70
N PRO A 314 17.55 -20.25 -3.87
CA PRO A 314 17.96 -19.01 -4.52
C PRO A 314 16.78 -18.10 -4.90
N SER A 315 15.69 -18.67 -5.43
CA SER A 315 14.46 -17.93 -5.71
C SER A 315 13.84 -17.34 -4.45
N THR A 316 13.75 -18.12 -3.38
CA THR A 316 13.23 -17.68 -2.07
C THR A 316 14.11 -16.58 -1.47
N ALA A 317 15.44 -16.68 -1.58
CA ALA A 317 16.36 -15.66 -1.12
C ALA A 317 16.16 -14.32 -1.85
N ARG A 318 16.01 -14.35 -3.19
CA ARG A 318 15.66 -13.16 -3.99
C ARG A 318 14.31 -12.58 -3.60
N ALA A 319 13.31 -13.42 -3.30
CA ALA A 319 12.01 -12.96 -2.85
C ALA A 319 12.07 -12.21 -1.53
N TRP A 320 12.79 -12.74 -0.53
CA TRP A 320 12.95 -12.05 0.76
C TRP A 320 13.74 -10.75 0.63
N ALA A 321 14.79 -10.72 -0.20
CA ALA A 321 15.51 -9.51 -0.51
C ALA A 321 14.61 -8.46 -1.18
N GLY A 322 13.81 -8.86 -2.16
CA GLY A 322 12.82 -8.00 -2.82
C GLY A 322 11.76 -7.47 -1.87
N ALA A 323 11.25 -8.31 -0.97
CA ALA A 323 10.28 -7.91 0.05
C ALA A 323 10.87 -6.87 1.03
N LEU A 324 12.11 -7.04 1.46
CA LEU A 324 12.80 -6.07 2.31
C LEU A 324 12.97 -4.73 1.60
N VAL A 325 13.41 -4.76 0.34
CA VAL A 325 13.56 -3.54 -0.48
C VAL A 325 12.22 -2.85 -0.70
N LEU A 326 11.14 -3.58 -0.94
CA LEU A 326 9.80 -3.02 -1.05
C LEU A 326 9.38 -2.28 0.23
N ILE A 327 9.61 -2.89 1.40
CA ILE A 327 9.34 -2.24 2.70
C ILE A 327 10.16 -0.95 2.84
N VAL A 328 11.45 -0.99 2.52
CA VAL A 328 12.33 0.19 2.59
C VAL A 328 11.86 1.30 1.64
N ILE A 329 11.44 0.96 0.41
CA ILE A 329 10.89 1.93 -0.54
C ILE A 329 9.61 2.57 0.01
N VAL A 330 8.67 1.76 0.46
CA VAL A 330 7.40 2.27 1.03
C VAL A 330 7.66 3.16 2.24
N MET A 331 8.57 2.76 3.13
CA MET A 331 8.97 3.60 4.27
C MET A 331 9.65 4.89 3.80
N GLY A 332 10.54 4.81 2.81
CA GLY A 332 11.22 5.98 2.22
C GLY A 332 10.25 6.97 1.58
N LEU A 333 9.30 6.48 0.78
CA LEU A 333 8.24 7.29 0.20
C LEU A 333 7.37 7.97 1.28
N ASN A 334 7.03 7.23 2.34
CA ASN A 334 6.29 7.75 3.48
C ASN A 334 7.05 8.84 4.23
N LEU A 335 8.34 8.62 4.51
CA LEU A 335 9.19 9.62 5.18
C LEU A 335 9.40 10.84 4.30
N GLY A 336 9.61 10.65 2.99
CA GLY A 336 9.74 11.74 2.02
C GLY A 336 8.48 12.59 1.95
N ALA A 337 7.31 11.99 1.84
CA ALA A 337 6.03 12.70 1.83
C ALA A 337 5.79 13.47 3.13
N ARG A 338 6.12 12.90 4.31
CA ARG A 338 6.06 13.60 5.61
C ARG A 338 7.05 14.76 5.70
N ALA A 339 8.26 14.61 5.17
CA ALA A 339 9.26 15.68 5.14
C ALA A 339 8.77 16.84 4.28
N ILE A 340 8.23 16.55 3.08
CA ILE A 340 7.62 17.55 2.20
C ILE A 340 6.48 18.27 2.93
N ALA A 341 5.57 17.51 3.56
CA ALA A 341 4.46 18.07 4.32
C ALA A 341 4.92 19.02 5.44
N LYS A 342 5.95 18.63 6.19
CA LYS A 342 6.52 19.44 7.26
C LYS A 342 7.16 20.72 6.72
N TYR A 343 7.80 20.67 5.57
CA TYR A 343 8.41 21.84 4.93
C TYR A 343 7.36 22.86 4.49
N PHE A 344 6.23 22.43 3.96
CA PHE A 344 5.13 23.28 3.50
C PHE A 344 4.11 23.63 4.60
N ALA A 345 4.19 23.01 5.78
CA ALA A 345 3.31 23.34 6.90
C ALA A 345 3.52 24.79 7.36
N PRO A 346 2.45 25.55 7.62
CA PRO A 346 2.56 26.90 8.16
C PRO A 346 3.32 26.84 9.50
N LYS A 347 4.31 27.71 9.66
CA LYS A 347 4.92 27.92 10.97
C LYS A 347 3.88 28.58 11.87
N THR A 348 3.17 27.78 12.66
CA THR A 348 2.37 28.32 13.76
C THR A 348 3.34 28.99 14.72
N GLY A 349 3.36 30.34 14.68
CA GLY A 349 4.14 31.11 15.62
C GLY A 349 3.71 30.75 17.05
N LYS A 350 4.67 30.20 17.83
CA LYS A 350 4.61 30.21 19.28
C LYS A 350 4.96 31.62 19.76
#